data_340d631b1b3edcd5c9557cec3a89a4b9
#
_entry.id   340d631b1b3edcd5c9557cec3a89a4b9
#
_cell.length_a   1.000
_cell.length_b   1.000
_cell.length_c   1.000
_cell.angle_alpha   90.00
_cell.angle_beta   90.00
_cell.angle_gamma   90.00
#
_symmetry.space_group_name_H-M   'P 1'
#
loop_
_entity.id
_entity.type
_entity.pdbx_description
1 polymer ?
#
loop_
_entity_poly.entity_id
_entity_poly.type
_entity_poly.pdbx_seq_one_letter_code
_entity_poly.pdbx_strand_id
1 'polypeptide(L)'
;MICNTLPEDGLIPEMKKCSQELLRRFGRRTIVKRPEDSMVVTYYGGGLVSDDTYSRFSLENWLNSFLKLDESRSWRHHEHPFDLEGHADAFEKCVSANPDKFRNFIQGIASNNDVRPIYKVAGIKGLLAGVKDPLSLWNLAEPYISVEYAKTNSSSFKQIAEYFVKSENPYLDKIIAVAETIAALPSDEHDCIYEDDTNSVERRASKLIEQAINSYQGRSVELLIQICSLPERKSQIYGILSKLQAGFSESLKTLPLYLLYVKCAFDESLYFHLMKELLAGLGPEALFIRAGAIQYCFYCKNEIVKEYIDRIEPDPVSHKILAQIYFYGLRNDKPREDCRLRLEKILTYNEEDVIVIMIQTAMESFNDSEMREYSAELLRRFSADDRDSVVKAYCEYCNRLPVEAFGFYCDITKTLPRKKNRVIHDQLEYLQKCISKYPEKCCRFILDQKYSEIEGQWNADNDVVRVLLQIYNKLRENVDDESINEIMDLFDDYIYRGNSVVMDAVGKMN
;
A
#
# COMPACT_ATOMS: atom_id res chain seq x y z
N MET A 1 31.79 -1.24 4.47
CA MET A 1 30.52 -1.17 3.69
C MET A 1 30.74 -1.08 2.18
N ILE A 2 31.80 -0.46 1.70
CA ILE A 2 32.10 -0.28 0.25
C ILE A 2 32.48 -1.61 -0.44
N CYS A 3 33.11 -2.55 0.25
CA CYS A 3 33.61 -3.80 -0.37
C CYS A 3 32.51 -4.77 -0.86
N ASN A 4 31.26 -4.63 -0.41
CA ASN A 4 30.18 -5.52 -0.83
C ASN A 4 29.36 -5.03 -2.03
N THR A 5 29.68 -3.83 -2.54
CA THR A 5 28.97 -3.23 -3.68
C THR A 5 29.79 -3.27 -4.97
N LEU A 6 31.06 -3.67 -4.90
CA LEU A 6 31.93 -3.78 -6.06
C LEU A 6 31.99 -5.24 -6.55
N PRO A 7 31.97 -5.48 -7.88
CA PRO A 7 32.20 -6.80 -8.44
C PRO A 7 33.55 -7.35 -7.95
N GLU A 8 33.64 -8.66 -7.67
CA GLU A 8 34.86 -9.30 -7.17
C GLU A 8 36.07 -9.07 -8.09
N ASP A 9 35.84 -8.92 -9.39
CA ASP A 9 36.86 -8.69 -10.41
C ASP A 9 37.52 -7.31 -10.34
N GLY A 10 36.86 -6.34 -9.69
CA GLY A 10 37.38 -4.96 -9.51
C GLY A 10 38.13 -4.72 -8.19
N LEU A 11 38.25 -5.73 -7.33
CA LEU A 11 38.89 -5.58 -6.03
C LEU A 11 40.38 -5.93 -6.11
N ILE A 12 41.25 -5.07 -5.55
CA ILE A 12 42.64 -5.38 -5.35
C ILE A 12 42.84 -6.53 -4.35
N PRO A 13 43.94 -7.29 -4.37
CA PRO A 13 44.13 -8.47 -3.56
C PRO A 13 43.90 -8.28 -2.06
N GLU A 14 44.32 -7.15 -1.49
CA GLU A 14 44.12 -6.78 -0.09
C GLU A 14 42.64 -6.57 0.25
N MET A 15 41.89 -5.93 -0.64
CA MET A 15 40.45 -5.71 -0.48
C MET A 15 39.67 -7.03 -0.61
N LYS A 16 40.08 -7.95 -1.50
CA LYS A 16 39.52 -9.29 -1.61
C LYS A 16 39.68 -10.08 -0.30
N LYS A 17 40.88 -10.03 0.26
CA LYS A 17 41.19 -10.71 1.53
C LYS A 17 40.37 -10.15 2.70
N CYS A 18 40.25 -8.82 2.77
CA CYS A 18 39.44 -8.14 3.78
C CYS A 18 37.93 -8.47 3.61
N SER A 19 37.43 -8.45 2.38
CA SER A 19 36.05 -8.79 2.05
C SER A 19 35.71 -10.25 2.42
N GLN A 20 36.62 -11.19 2.10
CA GLN A 20 36.47 -12.60 2.45
C GLN A 20 36.47 -12.82 3.98
N GLU A 21 37.33 -12.10 4.72
CA GLU A 21 37.37 -12.18 6.18
C GLU A 21 36.09 -11.58 6.82
N LEU A 22 35.59 -10.48 6.27
CA LEU A 22 34.29 -9.89 6.69
C LEU A 22 33.12 -10.82 6.39
N LEU A 23 33.11 -11.47 5.22
CA LEU A 23 32.10 -12.47 4.86
C LEU A 23 32.17 -13.72 5.77
N ARG A 24 33.37 -14.14 6.15
CA ARG A 24 33.57 -15.25 7.09
C ARG A 24 33.08 -14.93 8.48
N ARG A 25 33.32 -13.69 8.96
CA ARG A 25 32.92 -13.25 10.32
C ARG A 25 31.46 -12.87 10.45
N PHE A 26 30.86 -12.27 9.41
CA PHE A 26 29.55 -11.62 9.50
C PHE A 26 28.49 -12.20 8.52
N GLY A 27 28.86 -13.19 7.72
CA GLY A 27 27.99 -13.74 6.68
C GLY A 27 27.67 -12.75 5.56
N ARG A 28 26.93 -13.18 4.53
CA ARG A 28 26.38 -12.29 3.50
C ARG A 28 25.23 -11.49 4.10
N ARG A 29 25.46 -10.24 4.48
CA ARG A 29 24.37 -9.31 4.77
C ARG A 29 23.81 -8.80 3.45
N THR A 30 22.58 -9.13 3.18
CA THR A 30 21.80 -8.45 2.13
C THR A 30 21.73 -6.98 2.51
N ILE A 31 22.26 -6.09 1.66
CA ILE A 31 22.09 -4.66 1.86
C ILE A 31 20.62 -4.38 1.54
N VAL A 32 19.80 -4.29 2.58
CA VAL A 32 18.46 -3.73 2.44
C VAL A 32 18.67 -2.24 2.18
N LYS A 33 18.31 -1.77 1.00
CA LYS A 33 18.20 -0.32 0.73
C LYS A 33 17.37 0.26 1.87
N ARG A 34 17.91 1.23 2.58
CA ARG A 34 17.12 1.99 3.56
C ARG A 34 15.97 2.62 2.80
N PRO A 35 14.73 2.35 3.14
CA PRO A 35 13.62 3.20 2.70
C PRO A 35 13.85 4.55 3.39
N GLU A 36 13.74 5.63 2.65
CA GLU A 36 13.87 6.99 3.18
C GLU A 36 12.69 7.38 4.06
N ASP A 37 11.68 6.53 4.22
CA ASP A 37 10.54 6.72 5.11
C ASP A 37 10.42 5.55 6.08
N SER A 38 10.26 5.91 7.34
CA SER A 38 10.09 5.14 8.55
C SER A 38 9.28 3.83 8.41
N MET A 39 9.84 2.81 7.82
CA MET A 39 9.39 1.45 8.07
C MET A 39 10.00 1.00 9.41
N VAL A 40 9.16 0.68 10.36
CA VAL A 40 9.55 -0.13 11.51
C VAL A 40 10.03 -1.47 10.95
N VAL A 41 11.34 -1.65 10.87
CA VAL A 41 11.93 -2.93 10.52
C VAL A 41 11.77 -3.83 11.72
N THR A 42 10.72 -4.63 11.73
CA THR A 42 10.58 -5.70 12.71
C THR A 42 11.62 -6.76 12.37
N TYR A 43 12.67 -6.82 13.16
CA TYR A 43 13.64 -7.93 13.11
C TYR A 43 12.94 -9.17 13.67
N TYR A 44 12.54 -10.08 12.80
CA TYR A 44 12.19 -11.43 13.24
C TYR A 44 13.49 -12.15 13.56
N GLY A 45 13.72 -12.41 14.83
CA GLY A 45 14.79 -13.28 15.28
C GLY A 45 14.57 -14.67 14.69
N GLY A 46 15.62 -15.31 14.21
CA GLY A 46 15.55 -16.68 13.73
C GLY A 46 15.38 -17.67 14.88
N GLY A 47 14.87 -18.87 14.62
CA GLY A 47 14.89 -19.97 15.58
C GLY A 47 16.33 -20.34 15.97
N LEU A 48 16.51 -21.05 17.11
CA LEU A 48 17.81 -21.50 17.62
C LEU A 48 18.63 -22.30 16.62
N VAL A 49 17.95 -23.03 15.75
CA VAL A 49 18.52 -23.92 14.75
C VAL A 49 17.73 -23.83 13.45
N SER A 50 18.26 -24.40 12.38
CA SER A 50 17.56 -24.43 11.09
C SER A 50 16.24 -25.22 11.15
N ASP A 51 15.29 -24.91 10.27
CA ASP A 51 14.00 -25.59 10.18
C ASP A 51 14.17 -27.12 9.98
N ASP A 52 15.18 -27.57 9.24
CA ASP A 52 15.53 -28.99 9.06
C ASP A 52 15.92 -29.65 10.38
N THR A 53 16.60 -28.94 11.27
CA THR A 53 16.98 -29.44 12.59
C THR A 53 15.75 -29.53 13.49
N TYR A 54 14.88 -28.53 13.49
CA TYR A 54 13.64 -28.58 14.25
C TYR A 54 12.72 -29.73 13.83
N SER A 55 12.63 -30.03 12.55
CA SER A 55 11.81 -31.14 12.04
C SER A 55 12.21 -32.51 12.63
N ARG A 56 13.48 -32.64 13.05
CA ARG A 56 14.07 -33.89 13.65
C ARG A 56 13.98 -33.92 15.17
N PHE A 57 13.49 -32.87 15.84
CA PHE A 57 13.37 -32.86 17.29
C PHE A 57 12.41 -33.95 17.77
N SER A 58 12.88 -34.71 18.81
CA SER A 58 11.98 -35.55 19.57
C SER A 58 11.08 -34.70 20.48
N LEU A 59 9.98 -35.25 20.98
CA LEU A 59 9.11 -34.57 21.94
C LEU A 59 9.86 -34.16 23.21
N GLU A 60 10.82 -35.00 23.63
CA GLU A 60 11.69 -34.69 24.78
C GLU A 60 12.63 -33.53 24.50
N ASN A 61 13.18 -33.44 23.27
CA ASN A 61 14.01 -32.29 22.86
C ASN A 61 13.21 -30.99 22.86
N TRP A 62 11.97 -31.02 22.40
CA TRP A 62 11.08 -29.87 22.48
C TRP A 62 10.83 -29.45 23.93
N LEU A 63 10.45 -30.39 24.81
CA LEU A 63 10.19 -30.08 26.22
C LEU A 63 11.42 -29.51 26.89
N ASN A 64 12.59 -30.13 26.68
CA ASN A 64 13.85 -29.65 27.21
C ASN A 64 14.22 -28.25 26.72
N SER A 65 13.92 -27.93 25.47
CA SER A 65 14.14 -26.59 24.93
C SER A 65 13.23 -25.55 25.61
N PHE A 66 11.96 -25.86 25.81
CA PHE A 66 10.99 -24.96 26.47
C PHE A 66 11.38 -24.62 27.91
N LEU A 67 11.93 -25.60 28.63
CA LEU A 67 12.35 -25.44 30.02
C LEU A 67 13.71 -24.73 30.20
N LYS A 68 14.61 -24.84 29.21
CA LYS A 68 15.96 -24.30 29.28
C LYS A 68 16.16 -22.91 28.70
N LEU A 69 15.23 -22.48 27.82
CA LEU A 69 15.36 -21.20 27.13
C LEU A 69 14.78 -20.07 27.97
N ASP A 70 15.66 -19.12 28.31
CA ASP A 70 15.35 -17.95 29.11
C ASP A 70 15.54 -16.66 28.31
N GLU A 71 14.63 -15.69 28.48
CA GLU A 71 14.70 -14.35 27.85
C GLU A 71 16.02 -13.63 28.17
N SER A 72 16.61 -13.88 29.34
CA SER A 72 17.87 -13.26 29.72
C SER A 72 19.04 -13.61 28.80
N ARG A 73 18.93 -14.68 28.02
CA ARG A 73 19.96 -15.12 27.07
C ARG A 73 19.75 -14.61 25.63
N SER A 74 18.59 -14.15 25.28
CA SER A 74 18.25 -13.79 23.92
C SER A 74 18.98 -12.56 23.36
N TRP A 75 19.40 -11.62 24.24
CA TRP A 75 20.00 -10.34 23.85
C TRP A 75 21.53 -10.29 23.92
N ARG A 76 22.19 -11.31 24.49
CA ARG A 76 23.63 -11.26 24.78
C ARG A 76 24.55 -11.89 23.74
N HIS A 77 24.04 -12.65 22.81
CA HIS A 77 24.83 -13.24 21.72
C HIS A 77 24.53 -12.61 20.39
N HIS A 78 25.34 -11.62 20.00
CA HIS A 78 25.23 -10.89 18.74
C HIS A 78 25.45 -11.74 17.47
N GLU A 79 25.77 -13.02 17.57
CA GLU A 79 26.10 -13.86 16.42
C GLU A 79 24.86 -14.56 15.81
N HIS A 80 23.82 -14.83 16.60
CA HIS A 80 22.53 -15.35 16.12
C HIS A 80 21.42 -14.79 17.00
N PRO A 81 20.65 -13.78 16.55
CA PRO A 81 19.53 -13.26 17.31
C PRO A 81 18.47 -14.37 17.43
N PHE A 82 18.48 -15.03 18.56
CA PHE A 82 17.43 -15.96 18.98
C PHE A 82 16.39 -15.17 19.75
N ASP A 83 15.13 -15.34 19.41
CA ASP A 83 14.01 -14.89 20.23
C ASP A 83 13.06 -16.06 20.53
N LEU A 84 12.32 -15.89 21.62
CA LEU A 84 11.32 -16.87 22.03
C LEU A 84 10.19 -17.02 21.01
N GLU A 85 9.88 -15.95 20.31
CA GLU A 85 8.84 -15.93 19.27
C GLU A 85 9.26 -16.80 18.08
N GLY A 86 10.49 -16.62 17.57
CA GLY A 86 11.01 -17.43 16.47
C GLY A 86 11.10 -18.92 16.81
N HIS A 87 11.39 -19.26 18.08
CA HIS A 87 11.38 -20.66 18.54
C HIS A 87 9.95 -21.21 18.65
N ALA A 88 9.02 -20.41 19.15
CA ALA A 88 7.61 -20.78 19.21
C ALA A 88 6.99 -20.95 17.80
N ASP A 89 7.33 -20.07 16.86
CA ASP A 89 6.91 -20.19 15.46
C ASP A 89 7.46 -21.46 14.78
N ALA A 90 8.72 -21.81 15.05
CA ALA A 90 9.29 -23.06 14.57
C ALA A 90 8.55 -24.27 15.13
N PHE A 91 8.18 -24.23 16.43
CA PHE A 91 7.36 -25.26 17.04
C PHE A 91 5.97 -25.35 16.40
N GLU A 92 5.28 -24.22 16.23
CA GLU A 92 3.98 -24.14 15.54
C GLU A 92 4.01 -24.81 14.16
N LYS A 93 5.03 -24.48 13.35
CA LYS A 93 5.25 -25.09 12.02
C LYS A 93 5.42 -26.60 12.10
N CYS A 94 6.25 -27.10 13.04
CA CYS A 94 6.47 -28.53 13.23
C CYS A 94 5.21 -29.28 13.65
N VAL A 95 4.40 -28.67 14.52
CA VAL A 95 3.12 -29.20 14.98
C VAL A 95 2.11 -29.23 13.82
N SER A 96 2.00 -28.16 13.05
CA SER A 96 1.11 -28.09 11.90
C SER A 96 1.44 -29.12 10.84
N ALA A 97 2.72 -29.41 10.60
CA ALA A 97 3.16 -30.43 9.65
C ALA A 97 2.85 -31.86 10.11
N ASN A 98 2.76 -32.13 11.43
CA ASN A 98 2.55 -33.47 12.00
C ASN A 98 1.63 -33.43 13.23
N PRO A 99 0.37 -33.01 13.11
CA PRO A 99 -0.52 -32.77 14.25
C PRO A 99 -0.75 -34.02 15.12
N ASP A 100 -0.84 -35.20 14.54
CA ASP A 100 -1.09 -36.44 15.28
C ASP A 100 0.08 -36.81 16.20
N LYS A 101 1.32 -36.56 15.78
CA LYS A 101 2.52 -36.77 16.60
C LYS A 101 2.50 -35.89 17.85
N PHE A 102 2.00 -34.66 17.74
CA PHE A 102 2.08 -33.67 18.79
C PHE A 102 0.82 -33.56 19.66
N ARG A 103 -0.32 -34.12 19.28
CA ARG A 103 -1.60 -33.97 19.97
C ARG A 103 -1.50 -34.27 21.48
N ASN A 104 -1.03 -35.45 21.86
CA ASN A 104 -0.92 -35.83 23.26
C ASN A 104 0.16 -35.03 24.01
N PHE A 105 1.23 -34.66 23.32
CA PHE A 105 2.26 -33.80 23.88
C PHE A 105 1.74 -32.42 24.22
N ILE A 106 0.96 -31.81 23.33
CA ILE A 106 0.38 -30.48 23.58
C ILE A 106 -0.65 -30.52 24.69
N GLN A 107 -1.46 -31.60 24.80
CA GLN A 107 -2.35 -31.79 25.94
C GLN A 107 -1.55 -31.85 27.27
N GLY A 108 -0.39 -32.52 27.27
CA GLY A 108 0.49 -32.59 28.41
C GLY A 108 1.13 -31.25 28.82
N ILE A 109 1.62 -30.48 27.82
CA ILE A 109 2.24 -29.18 28.11
C ILE A 109 1.18 -28.11 28.45
N ALA A 110 -0.05 -28.22 28.02
CA ALA A 110 -1.11 -27.28 28.34
C ALA A 110 -1.35 -27.17 29.87
N SER A 111 -1.24 -28.29 30.59
CA SER A 111 -1.38 -28.36 32.03
C SER A 111 -0.08 -28.18 32.80
N ASN A 112 1.07 -28.09 32.13
CA ASN A 112 2.37 -27.96 32.78
C ASN A 112 2.69 -26.48 33.06
N ASN A 113 2.77 -26.10 34.33
CA ASN A 113 3.05 -24.72 34.74
C ASN A 113 4.49 -24.26 34.44
N ASP A 114 5.44 -25.17 34.27
CA ASP A 114 6.83 -24.84 33.95
C ASP A 114 7.03 -24.47 32.49
N VAL A 115 6.04 -24.79 31.59
CA VAL A 115 6.07 -24.43 30.18
C VAL A 115 5.44 -23.05 29.99
N ARG A 116 6.17 -22.16 29.34
CA ARG A 116 5.73 -20.79 29.09
C ARG A 116 4.48 -20.74 28.23
N PRO A 117 3.58 -19.76 28.46
CA PRO A 117 2.34 -19.58 27.69
C PRO A 117 2.55 -19.54 26.18
N ILE A 118 3.63 -18.89 25.70
CA ILE A 118 3.93 -18.74 24.27
C ILE A 118 4.03 -20.09 23.55
N TYR A 119 4.65 -21.10 24.16
CA TYR A 119 4.77 -22.45 23.57
C TYR A 119 3.46 -23.22 23.60
N LYS A 120 2.63 -23.01 24.65
CA LYS A 120 1.29 -23.60 24.73
C LYS A 120 0.41 -23.08 23.59
N VAL A 121 0.43 -21.77 23.37
CA VAL A 121 -0.31 -21.10 22.30
C VAL A 121 0.18 -21.56 20.93
N ALA A 122 1.50 -21.56 20.70
CA ALA A 122 2.08 -22.01 19.44
C ALA A 122 1.69 -23.48 19.13
N GLY A 123 1.71 -24.35 20.16
CA GLY A 123 1.28 -25.74 20.02
C GLY A 123 -0.20 -25.86 19.60
N ILE A 124 -1.09 -25.10 20.25
CA ILE A 124 -2.52 -25.12 19.93
C ILE A 124 -2.78 -24.56 18.52
N LYS A 125 -2.15 -23.44 18.15
CA LYS A 125 -2.24 -22.87 16.80
C LYS A 125 -1.77 -23.87 15.74
N GLY A 126 -0.61 -24.51 15.99
CA GLY A 126 -0.08 -25.53 15.09
C GLY A 126 -1.03 -26.75 14.93
N LEU A 127 -1.66 -27.22 16.02
CA LEU A 127 -2.67 -28.28 15.93
C LEU A 127 -3.87 -27.83 15.10
N LEU A 128 -4.43 -26.63 15.38
CA LEU A 128 -5.58 -26.09 14.68
C LEU A 128 -5.30 -25.91 13.18
N ALA A 129 -4.09 -25.48 12.83
CA ALA A 129 -3.66 -25.33 11.45
C ALA A 129 -3.48 -26.69 10.72
N GLY A 130 -3.00 -27.71 11.46
CA GLY A 130 -2.68 -29.03 10.88
C GLY A 130 -3.85 -30.00 10.76
N VAL A 131 -4.93 -29.83 11.54
CA VAL A 131 -6.08 -30.73 11.51
C VAL A 131 -7.11 -30.32 10.46
N LYS A 132 -7.82 -31.29 9.87
CA LYS A 132 -8.91 -31.03 8.93
C LYS A 132 -10.15 -30.45 9.62
N ASP A 133 -10.41 -30.87 10.87
CA ASP A 133 -11.54 -30.42 11.66
C ASP A 133 -11.07 -29.77 12.97
N PRO A 134 -10.92 -28.44 13.00
CA PRO A 134 -10.58 -27.69 14.21
C PRO A 134 -11.59 -27.85 15.35
N LEU A 135 -12.89 -28.13 15.09
CA LEU A 135 -13.91 -28.30 16.10
C LEU A 135 -13.59 -29.44 17.08
N SER A 136 -12.91 -30.48 16.61
CA SER A 136 -12.43 -31.60 17.44
C SER A 136 -11.42 -31.20 18.51
N LEU A 137 -10.87 -29.98 18.43
CA LEU A 137 -9.89 -29.43 19.36
C LEU A 137 -10.48 -28.32 20.25
N TRP A 138 -11.80 -28.10 20.20
CA TRP A 138 -12.44 -27.02 20.97
C TRP A 138 -12.08 -27.05 22.45
N ASN A 139 -12.18 -28.18 23.11
CA ASN A 139 -11.89 -28.30 24.54
C ASN A 139 -10.46 -27.88 24.91
N LEU A 140 -9.53 -28.00 23.98
CA LEU A 140 -8.13 -27.59 24.17
C LEU A 140 -7.95 -26.09 23.92
N ALA A 141 -8.71 -25.52 22.98
CA ALA A 141 -8.67 -24.11 22.60
C ALA A 141 -9.52 -23.21 23.50
N GLU A 142 -10.60 -23.76 24.10
CA GLU A 142 -11.60 -23.02 24.89
C GLU A 142 -11.01 -22.13 26.00
N PRO A 143 -9.99 -22.54 26.78
CA PRO A 143 -9.37 -21.69 27.81
C PRO A 143 -8.78 -20.40 27.26
N TYR A 144 -8.41 -20.39 25.97
CA TYR A 144 -7.83 -19.23 25.26
C TYR A 144 -8.91 -18.35 24.60
N ILE A 145 -10.18 -18.80 24.66
CA ILE A 145 -11.34 -18.05 24.17
C ILE A 145 -12.14 -17.55 25.37
N SER A 146 -11.53 -16.64 26.12
CA SER A 146 -12.12 -16.01 27.30
C SER A 146 -11.77 -14.52 27.36
N VAL A 147 -12.62 -13.75 28.06
CA VAL A 147 -12.40 -12.29 28.21
C VAL A 147 -11.07 -12.00 28.93
N GLU A 148 -10.75 -12.80 29.93
CA GLU A 148 -9.52 -12.63 30.73
C GLU A 148 -8.27 -12.87 29.89
N TYR A 149 -8.26 -13.95 29.13
CA TYR A 149 -7.14 -14.26 28.25
C TYR A 149 -6.98 -13.23 27.13
N ALA A 150 -8.08 -12.82 26.51
CA ALA A 150 -8.07 -11.89 25.39
C ALA A 150 -7.58 -10.48 25.76
N LYS A 151 -7.80 -10.01 27.02
CA LYS A 151 -7.26 -8.73 27.49
C LYS A 151 -5.74 -8.68 27.49
N THR A 152 -5.08 -9.77 27.84
CA THR A 152 -3.63 -9.83 27.95
C THR A 152 -2.94 -10.38 26.72
N ASN A 153 -3.66 -11.16 25.89
CA ASN A 153 -3.14 -11.90 24.74
C ASN A 153 -4.08 -11.79 23.53
N SER A 154 -4.50 -10.58 23.19
CA SER A 154 -5.54 -10.31 22.19
C SER A 154 -5.21 -10.86 20.80
N SER A 155 -3.95 -10.79 20.39
CA SER A 155 -3.49 -11.33 19.11
C SER A 155 -3.66 -12.85 19.04
N SER A 156 -3.21 -13.56 20.10
CA SER A 156 -3.34 -15.01 20.19
C SER A 156 -4.80 -15.46 20.31
N PHE A 157 -5.62 -14.73 21.09
CA PHE A 157 -7.05 -14.95 21.17
C PHE A 157 -7.69 -14.90 19.77
N LYS A 158 -7.46 -13.81 19.02
CA LYS A 158 -8.00 -13.64 17.68
C LYS A 158 -7.58 -14.77 16.76
N GLN A 159 -6.26 -15.06 16.69
CA GLN A 159 -5.72 -16.11 15.83
C GLN A 159 -6.30 -17.49 16.13
N ILE A 160 -6.50 -17.85 17.41
CA ILE A 160 -7.13 -19.11 17.79
C ILE A 160 -8.63 -19.11 17.43
N ALA A 161 -9.34 -18.02 17.71
CA ALA A 161 -10.76 -17.90 17.41
C ALA A 161 -11.08 -17.99 15.92
N GLU A 162 -10.21 -17.46 15.05
CA GLU A 162 -10.35 -17.50 13.59
C GLU A 162 -10.48 -18.92 13.01
N TYR A 163 -9.84 -19.92 13.62
CA TYR A 163 -9.99 -21.32 13.19
C TYR A 163 -11.42 -21.86 13.38
N PHE A 164 -12.19 -21.21 14.26
CA PHE A 164 -13.56 -21.58 14.60
C PHE A 164 -14.63 -20.70 13.92
N VAL A 165 -14.23 -19.76 13.07
CA VAL A 165 -15.18 -18.91 12.30
C VAL A 165 -15.72 -19.70 11.10
N LYS A 166 -16.73 -20.54 11.35
CA LYS A 166 -17.41 -21.36 10.36
C LYS A 166 -18.92 -21.38 10.66
N SER A 167 -19.75 -21.41 9.62
CA SER A 167 -21.22 -21.37 9.73
C SER A 167 -21.80 -22.42 10.69
N GLU A 168 -21.33 -23.66 10.62
CA GLU A 168 -21.86 -24.79 11.38
C GLU A 168 -21.19 -24.95 12.76
N ASN A 169 -20.45 -23.96 13.25
CA ASN A 169 -19.77 -24.06 14.54
C ASN A 169 -20.76 -23.82 15.72
N PRO A 170 -20.99 -24.80 16.59
CA PRO A 170 -21.90 -24.65 17.76
C PRO A 170 -21.33 -23.68 18.81
N TYR A 171 -20.03 -23.36 18.77
CA TYR A 171 -19.38 -22.49 19.74
C TYR A 171 -19.23 -21.04 19.23
N LEU A 172 -19.74 -20.72 18.04
CA LEU A 172 -19.57 -19.40 17.43
C LEU A 172 -20.22 -18.30 18.26
N ASP A 173 -21.40 -18.58 18.88
CA ASP A 173 -22.06 -17.62 19.75
C ASP A 173 -21.26 -17.28 21.01
N LYS A 174 -20.47 -18.24 21.54
CA LYS A 174 -19.53 -17.98 22.64
C LYS A 174 -18.39 -17.06 22.20
N ILE A 175 -17.84 -17.31 21.02
CA ILE A 175 -16.77 -16.45 20.44
C ILE A 175 -17.28 -15.03 20.24
N ILE A 176 -18.48 -14.88 19.67
CA ILE A 176 -19.14 -13.58 19.47
C ILE A 176 -19.33 -12.86 20.81
N ALA A 177 -19.86 -13.55 21.82
CA ALA A 177 -20.10 -12.96 23.14
C ALA A 177 -18.80 -12.50 23.82
N VAL A 178 -17.72 -13.26 23.71
CA VAL A 178 -16.40 -12.87 24.24
C VAL A 178 -15.87 -11.64 23.48
N ALA A 179 -15.92 -11.65 22.14
CA ALA A 179 -15.45 -10.54 21.33
C ALA A 179 -16.28 -9.26 21.56
N GLU A 180 -17.61 -9.36 21.66
CA GLU A 180 -18.50 -8.24 21.99
C GLU A 180 -18.18 -7.66 23.36
N THR A 181 -17.99 -8.52 24.38
CA THR A 181 -17.63 -8.08 25.74
C THR A 181 -16.31 -7.30 25.75
N ILE A 182 -15.29 -7.79 25.04
CA ILE A 182 -13.99 -7.14 24.99
C ILE A 182 -14.07 -5.82 24.23
N ALA A 183 -14.76 -5.80 23.10
CA ALA A 183 -14.94 -4.58 22.30
C ALA A 183 -15.69 -3.48 23.06
N ALA A 184 -16.54 -3.86 24.05
CA ALA A 184 -17.28 -2.93 24.90
C ALA A 184 -16.50 -2.40 26.11
N LEU A 185 -15.30 -2.93 26.39
CA LEU A 185 -14.51 -2.46 27.52
C LEU A 185 -14.03 -1.01 27.27
N PRO A 186 -13.82 -0.21 28.34
CA PRO A 186 -13.24 1.11 28.18
C PRO A 186 -11.85 0.98 27.54
N SER A 187 -11.52 1.93 26.65
CA SER A 187 -10.17 2.02 26.10
C SER A 187 -9.18 2.23 27.23
N ASP A 188 -8.10 1.45 27.28
CA ASP A 188 -6.95 1.82 28.10
C ASP A 188 -6.31 3.02 27.38
N GLU A 189 -6.60 4.21 27.88
CA GLU A 189 -6.11 5.50 27.35
C GLU A 189 -4.59 5.67 27.51
N HIS A 190 -3.82 4.77 27.00
CA HIS A 190 -2.47 5.04 26.55
C HIS A 190 -2.45 5.46 25.08
N ASP A 191 -3.54 6.10 24.65
CA ASP A 191 -3.62 6.82 23.37
C ASP A 191 -2.74 8.08 23.40
N CYS A 192 -1.45 7.87 23.66
CA CYS A 192 -0.45 8.90 23.43
C CYS A 192 -0.26 9.06 21.93
N ILE A 193 -1.20 9.72 21.26
CA ILE A 193 -0.86 10.49 20.07
C ILE A 193 0.07 11.58 20.61
N TYR A 194 1.38 11.37 20.49
CA TYR A 194 2.34 12.43 20.80
C TYR A 194 2.00 13.61 19.90
N GLU A 195 1.65 14.76 20.48
CA GLU A 195 1.25 15.97 19.76
C GLU A 195 2.30 16.43 18.73
N ASP A 196 3.57 16.07 18.92
CA ASP A 196 4.68 16.46 18.04
C ASP A 196 4.69 15.77 16.67
N ASP A 197 3.90 14.70 16.45
CA ASP A 197 3.93 13.91 15.21
C ASP A 197 2.76 14.22 14.26
N THR A 198 1.88 15.18 14.60
CA THR A 198 0.59 15.42 13.94
C THR A 198 0.65 16.34 12.72
N ASN A 199 1.84 16.54 12.12
CA ASN A 199 1.99 17.48 11.00
C ASN A 199 1.28 17.07 9.70
N SER A 200 0.70 15.86 9.59
CA SER A 200 -0.17 15.50 8.47
C SER A 200 -1.33 14.61 8.89
N VAL A 201 -2.51 14.88 8.34
CA VAL A 201 -3.72 14.07 8.55
C VAL A 201 -3.53 12.64 8.06
N GLU A 202 -2.73 12.41 7.04
CA GLU A 202 -2.35 11.07 6.55
C GLU A 202 -1.62 10.25 7.63
N ARG A 203 -0.65 10.85 8.31
CA ARG A 203 0.06 10.20 9.44
C ARG A 203 -0.89 9.92 10.60
N ARG A 204 -1.76 10.87 10.92
CA ARG A 204 -2.77 10.68 11.96
C ARG A 204 -3.71 9.52 11.59
N ALA A 205 -4.20 9.45 10.37
CA ALA A 205 -5.03 8.35 9.88
C ALA A 205 -4.33 6.99 10.03
N SER A 206 -3.04 6.90 9.65
CA SER A 206 -2.23 5.68 9.78
C SER A 206 -2.06 5.28 11.25
N LYS A 207 -1.77 6.24 12.14
CA LYS A 207 -1.64 5.99 13.58
C LYS A 207 -2.95 5.51 14.21
N LEU A 208 -4.09 6.11 13.85
CA LEU A 208 -5.39 5.67 14.34
C LEU A 208 -5.66 4.20 13.98
N ILE A 209 -5.35 3.79 12.76
CA ILE A 209 -5.49 2.38 12.35
C ILE A 209 -4.52 1.50 13.15
N GLU A 210 -3.26 1.90 13.30
CA GLU A 210 -2.24 1.14 14.03
C GLU A 210 -2.63 0.96 15.50
N GLN A 211 -3.07 2.01 16.17
CA GLN A 211 -3.58 1.95 17.55
C GLN A 211 -4.76 1.00 17.64
N ALA A 212 -5.72 1.13 16.74
CA ALA A 212 -6.89 0.25 16.73
C ALA A 212 -6.49 -1.22 16.57
N ILE A 213 -5.67 -1.55 15.57
CA ILE A 213 -5.24 -2.93 15.29
C ILE A 213 -4.44 -3.53 16.46
N ASN A 214 -3.67 -2.72 17.17
CA ASN A 214 -2.84 -3.19 18.29
C ASN A 214 -3.57 -3.24 19.64
N SER A 215 -4.76 -2.67 19.74
CA SER A 215 -5.58 -2.72 20.95
C SER A 215 -6.31 -4.08 21.10
N TYR A 216 -6.63 -4.48 22.34
CA TYR A 216 -7.42 -5.68 22.57
C TYR A 216 -8.86 -5.53 22.06
N GLN A 217 -9.44 -4.33 22.17
CA GLN A 217 -10.75 -4.03 21.59
C GLN A 217 -10.72 -4.15 20.07
N GLY A 218 -9.70 -3.57 19.43
CA GLY A 218 -9.57 -3.62 17.99
C GLY A 218 -9.41 -5.03 17.44
N ARG A 219 -8.64 -5.88 18.09
CA ARG A 219 -8.55 -7.31 17.73
C ARG A 219 -9.91 -8.00 17.81
N SER A 220 -10.72 -7.65 18.80
CA SER A 220 -12.07 -8.20 18.95
C SER A 220 -13.04 -7.65 17.92
N VAL A 221 -12.97 -6.35 17.60
CA VAL A 221 -13.74 -5.74 16.49
C VAL A 221 -13.36 -6.37 15.15
N GLU A 222 -12.08 -6.60 14.91
CA GLU A 222 -11.58 -7.27 13.71
C GLU A 222 -12.12 -8.70 13.58
N LEU A 223 -12.18 -9.45 14.68
CA LEU A 223 -12.78 -10.79 14.72
C LEU A 223 -14.29 -10.75 14.44
N LEU A 224 -15.03 -9.81 15.04
CA LEU A 224 -16.44 -9.61 14.73
C LEU A 224 -16.68 -9.32 13.25
N ILE A 225 -15.87 -8.43 12.66
CA ILE A 225 -15.94 -8.11 11.23
C ILE A 225 -15.63 -9.35 10.37
N GLN A 226 -14.72 -10.20 10.78
CA GLN A 226 -14.44 -11.45 10.08
C GLN A 226 -15.64 -12.41 10.15
N ILE A 227 -16.31 -12.54 11.31
CA ILE A 227 -17.51 -13.33 11.46
C ILE A 227 -18.66 -12.77 10.59
N CYS A 228 -18.69 -11.47 10.35
CA CYS A 228 -19.66 -10.83 9.46
C CYS A 228 -19.60 -11.35 8.01
N SER A 229 -18.51 -12.02 7.60
CA SER A 229 -18.42 -12.70 6.29
C SER A 229 -19.35 -13.90 6.18
N LEU A 230 -19.83 -14.45 7.30
CA LEU A 230 -20.83 -15.52 7.34
C LEU A 230 -22.23 -14.92 7.13
N PRO A 231 -22.97 -15.30 6.05
CA PRO A 231 -24.24 -14.65 5.69
C PRO A 231 -25.27 -14.66 6.82
N GLU A 232 -25.38 -15.78 7.56
CA GLU A 232 -26.31 -15.97 8.66
C GLU A 232 -26.01 -15.15 9.92
N ARG A 233 -24.78 -14.66 10.05
CA ARG A 233 -24.31 -13.85 11.19
C ARG A 233 -24.27 -12.35 10.91
N LYS A 234 -24.44 -11.97 9.66
CA LYS A 234 -24.25 -10.59 9.19
C LYS A 234 -25.10 -9.59 9.98
N SER A 235 -26.41 -9.77 10.04
CA SER A 235 -27.32 -8.88 10.77
C SER A 235 -27.00 -8.80 12.27
N GLN A 236 -26.63 -9.94 12.89
CA GLN A 236 -26.22 -9.99 14.29
C GLN A 236 -24.98 -9.10 14.52
N ILE A 237 -23.94 -9.27 13.71
CA ILE A 237 -22.69 -8.53 13.87
C ILE A 237 -22.86 -7.04 13.59
N TYR A 238 -23.59 -6.66 12.54
CA TYR A 238 -23.92 -5.25 12.30
C TYR A 238 -24.68 -4.63 13.47
N GLY A 239 -25.64 -5.37 14.06
CA GLY A 239 -26.37 -4.94 15.25
C GLY A 239 -25.45 -4.73 16.47
N ILE A 240 -24.45 -5.60 16.65
CA ILE A 240 -23.43 -5.46 17.71
C ILE A 240 -22.57 -4.22 17.45
N LEU A 241 -22.01 -4.06 16.24
CA LEU A 241 -21.18 -2.92 15.90
C LEU A 241 -21.91 -1.58 16.03
N SER A 242 -23.18 -1.51 15.60
CA SER A 242 -24.01 -0.30 15.77
C SER A 242 -24.26 0.07 17.22
N LYS A 243 -24.36 -0.92 18.13
CA LYS A 243 -24.49 -0.65 19.57
C LYS A 243 -23.18 -0.17 20.19
N LEU A 244 -22.07 -0.80 19.80
CA LEU A 244 -20.76 -0.56 20.40
C LEU A 244 -20.14 0.74 19.94
N GLN A 245 -20.39 1.17 18.72
CA GLN A 245 -19.70 2.30 18.07
C GLN A 245 -19.88 3.63 18.81
N ALA A 246 -20.96 3.81 19.56
CA ALA A 246 -21.16 5.00 20.39
C ALA A 246 -20.12 5.14 21.52
N GLY A 247 -19.60 4.01 22.01
CA GLY A 247 -18.54 3.94 23.02
C GLY A 247 -17.12 3.77 22.45
N PHE A 248 -16.99 3.68 21.12
CA PHE A 248 -15.68 3.52 20.50
C PHE A 248 -14.86 4.81 20.57
N SER A 249 -13.57 4.68 20.86
CA SER A 249 -12.59 5.73 20.63
C SER A 249 -12.51 6.08 19.13
N GLU A 250 -11.89 7.19 18.80
CA GLU A 250 -11.69 7.61 17.41
C GLU A 250 -10.93 6.51 16.62
N SER A 251 -9.89 5.95 17.23
CA SER A 251 -9.12 4.84 16.64
C SER A 251 -9.98 3.61 16.36
N LEU A 252 -10.81 3.17 17.31
CA LEU A 252 -11.68 2.01 17.11
C LEU A 252 -12.74 2.20 16.03
N LYS A 253 -13.24 3.42 15.82
CA LYS A 253 -14.18 3.74 14.72
C LYS A 253 -13.57 3.54 13.36
N THR A 254 -12.24 3.63 13.25
CA THR A 254 -11.54 3.44 11.97
C THR A 254 -11.57 2.00 11.46
N LEU A 255 -11.63 1.00 12.33
CA LEU A 255 -11.60 -0.40 11.93
C LEU A 255 -12.84 -0.85 11.13
N PRO A 256 -14.08 -0.58 11.56
CA PRO A 256 -15.25 -0.88 10.75
C PRO A 256 -15.22 -0.16 9.39
N LEU A 257 -14.79 1.11 9.36
CA LEU A 257 -14.63 1.87 8.13
C LEU A 257 -13.62 1.21 7.17
N TYR A 258 -12.48 0.78 7.69
CA TYR A 258 -11.40 0.21 6.90
C TYR A 258 -11.69 -1.22 6.43
N LEU A 259 -12.23 -2.09 7.32
CA LEU A 259 -12.32 -3.52 7.10
C LEU A 259 -13.64 -3.98 6.48
N LEU A 260 -14.78 -3.37 6.84
CA LEU A 260 -16.09 -3.82 6.35
C LEU A 260 -16.20 -3.72 4.83
N TYR A 261 -15.66 -2.67 4.23
CA TYR A 261 -15.68 -2.50 2.78
C TYR A 261 -14.88 -3.58 2.02
N VAL A 262 -13.86 -4.17 2.65
CA VAL A 262 -12.94 -5.11 1.99
C VAL A 262 -13.32 -6.57 2.26
N LYS A 263 -13.71 -6.89 3.49
CA LYS A 263 -13.81 -8.28 3.97
C LYS A 263 -15.22 -8.85 3.94
N CYS A 264 -16.25 -8.01 3.88
CA CYS A 264 -17.61 -8.48 4.06
C CYS A 264 -18.36 -8.68 2.76
N ALA A 265 -19.07 -9.79 2.67
CA ALA A 265 -20.18 -9.89 1.79
C ALA A 265 -21.18 -8.80 2.19
N PHE A 266 -21.20 -7.78 1.38
CA PHE A 266 -21.78 -6.49 1.61
C PHE A 266 -23.31 -6.56 1.76
N ASP A 267 -23.83 -6.12 2.91
CA ASP A 267 -25.25 -5.82 3.06
C ASP A 267 -25.42 -4.30 3.03
N GLU A 268 -25.94 -3.80 1.92
CA GLU A 268 -25.95 -2.39 1.61
C GLU A 268 -26.71 -1.56 2.65
N SER A 269 -27.86 -2.04 3.11
CA SER A 269 -28.70 -1.31 4.05
C SER A 269 -28.07 -1.21 5.44
N LEU A 270 -27.52 -2.31 5.93
CA LEU A 270 -26.86 -2.38 7.23
C LEU A 270 -25.55 -1.58 7.20
N TYR A 271 -24.82 -1.67 6.10
CA TYR A 271 -23.58 -0.92 5.91
C TYR A 271 -23.81 0.59 5.92
N PHE A 272 -24.79 1.08 5.18
CA PHE A 272 -25.09 2.52 5.11
C PHE A 272 -25.52 3.07 6.47
N HIS A 273 -26.32 2.32 7.23
CA HIS A 273 -26.71 2.72 8.58
C HIS A 273 -25.47 2.88 9.49
N LEU A 274 -24.61 1.86 9.54
CA LEU A 274 -23.39 1.89 10.34
C LEU A 274 -22.44 3.01 9.89
N MET A 275 -22.27 3.22 8.57
CA MET A 275 -21.41 4.27 8.02
C MET A 275 -21.85 5.67 8.45
N LYS A 276 -23.14 5.95 8.43
CA LYS A 276 -23.67 7.23 8.90
C LYS A 276 -23.22 7.53 10.34
N GLU A 277 -23.35 6.54 11.20
CA GLU A 277 -23.02 6.67 12.62
C GLU A 277 -21.50 6.79 12.85
N LEU A 278 -20.69 6.01 12.14
CA LEU A 278 -19.23 6.07 12.24
C LEU A 278 -18.69 7.43 11.79
N LEU A 279 -19.13 7.90 10.61
CA LEU A 279 -18.69 9.16 10.04
C LEU A 279 -19.10 10.38 10.84
N ALA A 280 -20.21 10.31 11.61
CA ALA A 280 -20.62 11.40 12.49
C ALA A 280 -19.54 11.75 13.53
N GLY A 281 -18.70 10.81 13.94
CA GLY A 281 -17.66 10.98 14.94
C GLY A 281 -16.24 11.04 14.41
N LEU A 282 -16.03 11.04 13.08
CA LEU A 282 -14.69 11.05 12.46
C LEU A 282 -14.43 12.39 11.74
N GLY A 283 -13.16 12.84 11.78
CA GLY A 283 -12.67 14.01 11.06
C GLY A 283 -12.26 13.69 9.61
N PRO A 284 -11.45 14.56 8.99
CA PRO A 284 -10.94 14.35 7.63
C PRO A 284 -10.09 13.08 7.48
N GLU A 285 -9.55 12.54 8.58
CA GLU A 285 -8.78 11.30 8.60
C GLU A 285 -9.52 10.12 7.95
N ALA A 286 -10.85 10.08 8.05
CA ALA A 286 -11.65 9.02 7.44
C ALA A 286 -11.47 8.93 5.92
N LEU A 287 -11.23 10.05 5.22
CA LEU A 287 -10.91 10.06 3.79
C LEU A 287 -9.59 9.32 3.51
N PHE A 288 -8.57 9.53 4.34
CA PHE A 288 -7.27 8.88 4.19
C PHE A 288 -7.31 7.41 4.59
N ILE A 289 -8.20 7.05 5.51
CA ILE A 289 -8.40 5.66 5.92
C ILE A 289 -9.07 4.86 4.78
N ARG A 290 -10.18 5.38 4.21
CA ARG A 290 -10.92 4.63 3.20
C ARG A 290 -11.78 5.53 2.29
N ALA A 291 -11.14 6.35 1.48
CA ALA A 291 -11.82 7.21 0.49
C ALA A 291 -12.84 6.45 -0.36
N GLY A 292 -12.50 5.23 -0.82
CA GLY A 292 -13.40 4.42 -1.64
C GLY A 292 -14.72 4.04 -0.96
N ALA A 293 -14.74 3.84 0.36
CA ALA A 293 -15.96 3.56 1.09
C ALA A 293 -16.88 4.80 1.15
N ILE A 294 -16.28 5.96 1.41
CA ILE A 294 -16.99 7.25 1.44
C ILE A 294 -17.51 7.60 0.04
N GLN A 295 -16.69 7.43 -0.97
CA GLN A 295 -17.04 7.60 -2.39
C GLN A 295 -18.24 6.72 -2.78
N TYR A 296 -18.22 5.44 -2.42
CA TYR A 296 -19.32 4.53 -2.68
C TYR A 296 -20.63 5.01 -2.04
N CYS A 297 -20.58 5.36 -0.74
CA CYS A 297 -21.74 5.91 -0.05
C CYS A 297 -22.25 7.21 -0.70
N PHE A 298 -21.34 8.09 -1.11
CA PHE A 298 -21.65 9.34 -1.78
C PHE A 298 -22.39 9.14 -3.10
N TYR A 299 -22.01 8.15 -3.88
CA TYR A 299 -22.64 7.86 -5.16
C TYR A 299 -23.96 7.10 -5.04
N CYS A 300 -24.06 6.18 -4.09
CA CYS A 300 -25.25 5.35 -3.93
C CYS A 300 -26.33 5.99 -3.05
N LYS A 301 -25.90 6.65 -1.95
CA LYS A 301 -26.79 7.27 -0.95
C LYS A 301 -26.15 8.52 -0.37
N ASN A 302 -26.11 9.58 -1.15
CA ASN A 302 -25.49 10.86 -0.78
C ASN A 302 -25.96 11.40 0.59
N GLU A 303 -27.25 11.25 0.90
CA GLU A 303 -27.84 11.72 2.17
C GLU A 303 -27.17 11.17 3.44
N ILE A 304 -26.50 10.01 3.33
CA ILE A 304 -25.82 9.38 4.47
C ILE A 304 -24.51 10.08 4.79
N VAL A 305 -23.75 10.44 3.78
CA VAL A 305 -22.41 11.02 3.91
C VAL A 305 -22.37 12.54 3.71
N LYS A 306 -23.49 13.12 3.28
CA LYS A 306 -23.56 14.55 2.98
C LYS A 306 -23.16 15.43 4.18
N GLU A 307 -23.73 15.16 5.35
CA GLU A 307 -23.40 15.92 6.57
C GLU A 307 -21.93 15.80 6.94
N TYR A 308 -21.34 14.62 6.75
CA TYR A 308 -19.91 14.40 6.96
C TYR A 308 -19.08 15.21 5.97
N ILE A 309 -19.39 15.11 4.66
CA ILE A 309 -18.68 15.84 3.60
C ILE A 309 -18.81 17.36 3.80
N ASP A 310 -20.01 17.86 4.07
CA ASP A 310 -20.25 19.29 4.31
C ASP A 310 -19.46 19.83 5.52
N ARG A 311 -19.19 18.98 6.51
CA ARG A 311 -18.38 19.33 7.69
C ARG A 311 -16.89 19.39 7.39
N ILE A 312 -16.36 18.47 6.56
CA ILE A 312 -14.92 18.37 6.26
C ILE A 312 -14.49 19.15 5.01
N GLU A 313 -15.41 19.48 4.09
CA GLU A 313 -15.10 20.20 2.85
C GLU A 313 -14.46 21.58 3.08
N PRO A 314 -14.76 22.34 4.17
CA PRO A 314 -14.06 23.59 4.45
C PRO A 314 -12.57 23.42 4.80
N ASP A 315 -12.13 22.20 5.13
CA ASP A 315 -10.75 21.91 5.52
C ASP A 315 -9.90 21.64 4.26
N PRO A 316 -8.87 22.46 3.96
CA PRO A 316 -7.99 22.29 2.79
C PRO A 316 -7.39 20.91 2.67
N VAL A 317 -7.12 20.23 3.79
CA VAL A 317 -6.57 18.87 3.82
C VAL A 317 -7.47 17.86 3.09
N SER A 318 -8.79 18.10 3.09
CA SER A 318 -9.77 17.23 2.44
C SER A 318 -9.86 17.42 0.91
N HIS A 319 -9.44 18.59 0.41
CA HIS A 319 -9.73 19.02 -0.97
C HIS A 319 -9.18 18.08 -2.02
N LYS A 320 -7.96 17.56 -1.82
CA LYS A 320 -7.30 16.64 -2.75
C LYS A 320 -8.13 15.37 -3.02
N ILE A 321 -8.62 14.75 -1.95
CA ILE A 321 -9.39 13.50 -2.06
C ILE A 321 -10.83 13.79 -2.49
N LEU A 322 -11.43 14.86 -1.95
CA LEU A 322 -12.79 15.26 -2.35
C LEU A 322 -12.86 15.64 -3.83
N ALA A 323 -11.87 16.35 -4.36
CA ALA A 323 -11.80 16.66 -5.79
C ALA A 323 -11.81 15.40 -6.65
N GLN A 324 -11.06 14.35 -6.28
CA GLN A 324 -11.09 13.08 -6.98
C GLN A 324 -12.47 12.40 -6.86
N ILE A 325 -13.07 12.38 -5.67
CA ILE A 325 -14.42 11.83 -5.47
C ILE A 325 -15.42 12.56 -6.36
N TYR A 326 -15.40 13.88 -6.38
CA TYR A 326 -16.33 14.67 -7.22
C TYR A 326 -16.07 14.47 -8.70
N PHE A 327 -14.81 14.42 -9.12
CA PHE A 327 -14.47 14.17 -10.52
C PHE A 327 -14.99 12.82 -11.00
N TYR A 328 -14.72 11.74 -10.28
CA TYR A 328 -15.27 10.42 -10.64
C TYR A 328 -16.81 10.36 -10.52
N GLY A 329 -17.40 11.19 -9.68
CA GLY A 329 -18.85 11.31 -9.55
C GLY A 329 -19.55 11.90 -10.77
N LEU A 330 -18.81 12.61 -11.64
CA LEU A 330 -19.34 13.12 -12.91
C LEU A 330 -19.82 12.01 -13.85
N ARG A 331 -19.36 10.78 -13.67
CA ARG A 331 -19.82 9.59 -14.39
C ARG A 331 -21.24 9.17 -14.01
N ASN A 332 -21.71 9.52 -12.83
CA ASN A 332 -22.98 9.04 -12.29
C ASN A 332 -24.08 10.07 -12.44
N ASP A 333 -25.21 9.70 -13.05
CA ASP A 333 -26.30 10.63 -13.35
C ASP A 333 -26.87 11.37 -12.13
N LYS A 334 -27.06 10.67 -11.00
CA LYS A 334 -27.67 11.27 -9.81
C LYS A 334 -26.78 12.32 -9.12
N PRO A 335 -25.50 12.04 -8.78
CA PRO A 335 -24.64 13.02 -8.11
C PRO A 335 -23.93 13.99 -9.08
N ARG A 336 -24.08 13.83 -10.41
CA ARG A 336 -23.30 14.58 -11.42
C ARG A 336 -23.28 16.08 -11.20
N GLU A 337 -24.45 16.70 -11.06
CA GLU A 337 -24.53 18.16 -10.92
C GLU A 337 -23.97 18.65 -9.57
N ASP A 338 -24.27 17.93 -8.48
CA ASP A 338 -23.68 18.25 -7.15
C ASP A 338 -22.15 18.05 -7.19
N CYS A 339 -21.66 16.99 -7.81
CA CYS A 339 -20.23 16.76 -8.01
C CYS A 339 -19.57 17.89 -8.79
N ARG A 340 -20.21 18.34 -9.89
CA ARG A 340 -19.70 19.42 -10.72
C ARG A 340 -19.57 20.73 -9.94
N LEU A 341 -20.62 21.10 -9.24
CA LEU A 341 -20.64 22.34 -8.45
C LEU A 341 -19.59 22.32 -7.32
N ARG A 342 -19.45 21.18 -6.63
CA ARG A 342 -18.46 21.02 -5.54
C ARG A 342 -17.03 20.97 -6.07
N LEU A 343 -16.80 20.28 -7.18
CA LEU A 343 -15.49 20.26 -7.83
C LEU A 343 -15.07 21.66 -8.27
N GLU A 344 -15.95 22.40 -8.94
CA GLU A 344 -15.68 23.78 -9.35
C GLU A 344 -15.36 24.66 -8.15
N LYS A 345 -16.12 24.53 -7.05
CA LYS A 345 -15.84 25.26 -5.81
C LYS A 345 -14.42 24.97 -5.29
N ILE A 346 -14.02 23.69 -5.22
CA ILE A 346 -12.66 23.32 -4.75
C ILE A 346 -11.61 23.89 -5.71
N LEU A 347 -11.82 23.79 -7.00
CA LEU A 347 -10.86 24.31 -7.99
C LEU A 347 -10.71 25.84 -7.96
N THR A 348 -11.69 26.58 -7.41
CA THR A 348 -11.55 28.04 -7.20
C THR A 348 -10.54 28.41 -6.11
N TYR A 349 -10.24 27.49 -5.18
CA TYR A 349 -9.20 27.73 -4.15
C TYR A 349 -7.80 27.73 -4.75
N ASN A 350 -7.63 27.19 -5.97
CA ASN A 350 -6.39 27.19 -6.74
C ASN A 350 -5.20 26.57 -6.00
N GLU A 351 -5.45 25.52 -5.22
CA GLU A 351 -4.44 24.81 -4.47
C GLU A 351 -3.59 23.93 -5.39
N GLU A 352 -2.27 24.05 -5.28
CA GLU A 352 -1.31 23.40 -6.15
C GLU A 352 -1.44 21.87 -6.13
N ASP A 353 -1.49 21.27 -4.95
CA ASP A 353 -1.62 19.82 -4.77
C ASP A 353 -2.93 19.27 -5.35
N VAL A 354 -4.02 20.04 -5.25
CA VAL A 354 -5.30 19.67 -5.83
C VAL A 354 -5.22 19.67 -7.36
N ILE A 355 -4.59 20.70 -7.94
CA ILE A 355 -4.45 20.79 -9.40
C ILE A 355 -3.58 19.66 -9.93
N VAL A 356 -2.44 19.36 -9.26
CA VAL A 356 -1.55 18.25 -9.64
C VAL A 356 -2.29 16.93 -9.66
N ILE A 357 -3.03 16.60 -8.58
CA ILE A 357 -3.77 15.34 -8.51
C ILE A 357 -4.90 15.29 -9.55
N MET A 358 -5.52 16.43 -9.85
CA MET A 358 -6.58 16.50 -10.85
C MET A 358 -6.04 16.30 -12.28
N ILE A 359 -4.85 16.81 -12.59
CA ILE A 359 -4.16 16.54 -13.86
C ILE A 359 -3.88 15.03 -13.99
N GLN A 360 -3.32 14.42 -12.96
CA GLN A 360 -3.10 12.97 -12.93
C GLN A 360 -4.40 12.21 -13.17
N THR A 361 -5.45 12.53 -12.39
CA THR A 361 -6.75 11.86 -12.47
C THR A 361 -7.40 12.02 -13.84
N ALA A 362 -7.30 13.21 -14.45
CA ALA A 362 -7.83 13.46 -15.77
C ALA A 362 -7.08 12.67 -16.85
N MET A 363 -5.76 12.56 -16.77
CA MET A 363 -4.98 11.76 -17.73
C MET A 363 -5.29 10.26 -17.60
N GLU A 364 -5.42 9.74 -16.39
CA GLU A 364 -5.79 8.33 -16.13
C GLU A 364 -7.22 8.01 -16.64
N SER A 365 -8.13 8.97 -16.53
CA SER A 365 -9.53 8.80 -16.92
C SER A 365 -9.80 9.10 -18.41
N PHE A 366 -8.80 9.55 -19.17
CA PHE A 366 -8.99 9.99 -20.56
C PHE A 366 -9.43 8.87 -21.52
N ASN A 367 -9.10 7.62 -21.20
CA ASN A 367 -9.54 6.44 -21.95
C ASN A 367 -11.03 6.13 -21.77
N ASP A 368 -11.63 6.61 -20.70
CA ASP A 368 -13.04 6.42 -20.41
C ASP A 368 -13.87 7.36 -21.30
N SER A 369 -14.74 6.82 -22.12
CA SER A 369 -15.56 7.59 -23.05
C SER A 369 -16.47 8.60 -22.34
N GLU A 370 -16.97 8.27 -21.15
CA GLU A 370 -17.85 9.14 -20.35
C GLU A 370 -17.08 10.27 -19.66
N MET A 371 -15.80 10.03 -19.34
CA MET A 371 -14.96 11.01 -18.64
C MET A 371 -14.06 11.83 -19.55
N ARG A 372 -13.93 11.44 -20.82
CA ARG A 372 -12.97 12.06 -21.76
C ARG A 372 -13.18 13.56 -21.93
N GLU A 373 -14.43 14.02 -22.05
CA GLU A 373 -14.73 15.43 -22.23
C GLU A 373 -14.36 16.26 -21.00
N TYR A 374 -14.74 15.78 -19.80
CA TYR A 374 -14.37 16.42 -18.53
C TYR A 374 -12.87 16.43 -18.32
N SER A 375 -12.19 15.32 -18.64
CA SER A 375 -10.74 15.23 -18.58
C SER A 375 -10.06 16.24 -19.51
N ALA A 376 -10.55 16.35 -20.75
CA ALA A 376 -9.99 17.29 -21.72
C ALA A 376 -10.21 18.76 -21.31
N GLU A 377 -11.38 19.09 -20.78
CA GLU A 377 -11.70 20.43 -20.27
C GLU A 377 -10.75 20.80 -19.12
N LEU A 378 -10.60 19.93 -18.14
CA LEU A 378 -9.74 20.15 -16.97
C LEU A 378 -8.27 20.30 -17.38
N LEU A 379 -7.77 19.44 -18.27
CA LEU A 379 -6.40 19.53 -18.76
C LEU A 379 -6.14 20.82 -19.55
N ARG A 380 -7.10 21.32 -20.34
CA ARG A 380 -6.96 22.64 -21.01
C ARG A 380 -6.95 23.79 -20.01
N ARG A 381 -7.77 23.71 -18.95
CA ARG A 381 -7.91 24.78 -17.96
C ARG A 381 -6.59 25.10 -17.27
N PHE A 382 -5.79 24.09 -16.96
CA PHE A 382 -4.52 24.24 -16.21
C PHE A 382 -3.27 24.19 -17.10
N SER A 383 -3.41 24.06 -18.42
CA SER A 383 -2.25 23.95 -19.32
C SER A 383 -1.38 25.22 -19.41
N ALA A 384 -1.88 26.37 -19.00
CA ALA A 384 -1.12 27.63 -18.94
C ALA A 384 -0.57 27.95 -17.54
N ASP A 385 -0.77 27.06 -16.55
CA ASP A 385 -0.28 27.25 -15.19
C ASP A 385 1.25 27.13 -15.14
N ASP A 386 1.94 28.10 -14.53
CA ASP A 386 3.41 28.19 -14.55
C ASP A 386 4.08 27.61 -13.29
N ARG A 387 3.32 27.05 -12.36
CA ARG A 387 3.87 26.37 -11.19
C ARG A 387 4.65 25.13 -11.60
N ASP A 388 5.81 24.94 -11.02
CA ASP A 388 6.74 23.85 -11.40
C ASP A 388 6.12 22.47 -11.24
N SER A 389 5.38 22.22 -10.14
CA SER A 389 4.70 20.96 -9.90
C SER A 389 3.59 20.67 -10.91
N VAL A 390 2.87 21.73 -11.37
CA VAL A 390 1.82 21.59 -12.38
C VAL A 390 2.42 21.25 -13.73
N VAL A 391 3.46 21.98 -14.18
CA VAL A 391 4.18 21.65 -15.41
C VAL A 391 4.78 20.25 -15.35
N LYS A 392 5.36 19.88 -14.21
CA LYS A 392 5.89 18.54 -13.97
C LYS A 392 4.82 17.46 -14.08
N ALA A 393 3.63 17.68 -13.54
CA ALA A 393 2.52 16.74 -13.63
C ALA A 393 2.12 16.45 -15.09
N TYR A 394 2.05 17.45 -15.96
CA TYR A 394 1.81 17.23 -17.39
C TYR A 394 2.88 16.38 -18.06
N CYS A 395 4.13 16.47 -17.60
CA CYS A 395 5.22 15.68 -18.14
C CYS A 395 5.24 14.24 -17.60
N GLU A 396 4.99 14.05 -16.31
CA GLU A 396 5.08 12.75 -15.64
C GLU A 396 3.88 11.83 -15.92
N TYR A 397 2.68 12.40 -16.03
CA TYR A 397 1.47 11.58 -16.19
C TYR A 397 1.02 11.40 -17.64
N CYS A 398 1.71 12.00 -18.62
CA CYS A 398 1.32 11.91 -20.03
C CYS A 398 1.30 10.46 -20.57
N ASN A 399 2.13 9.57 -20.02
CA ASN A 399 2.17 8.18 -20.41
C ASN A 399 0.90 7.38 -20.05
N ARG A 400 0.00 7.97 -19.24
CA ARG A 400 -1.35 7.45 -18.93
C ARG A 400 -2.35 7.72 -20.06
N LEU A 401 -2.06 8.69 -20.93
CA LEU A 401 -2.92 8.99 -22.06
C LEU A 401 -2.85 7.87 -23.12
N PRO A 402 -3.98 7.56 -23.79
CA PRO A 402 -3.97 6.65 -24.92
C PRO A 402 -3.22 7.27 -26.11
N VAL A 403 -2.69 6.43 -26.99
CA VAL A 403 -1.98 6.87 -28.21
C VAL A 403 -2.87 7.77 -29.09
N GLU A 404 -4.18 7.52 -29.11
CA GLU A 404 -5.18 8.31 -29.83
C GLU A 404 -5.30 9.75 -29.34
N ALA A 405 -4.95 10.00 -28.08
CA ALA A 405 -4.94 11.33 -27.48
C ALA A 405 -3.69 12.14 -27.78
N PHE A 406 -2.71 11.60 -28.51
CA PHE A 406 -1.45 12.27 -28.75
C PHE A 406 -1.60 13.65 -29.40
N GLY A 407 -2.52 13.80 -30.38
CA GLY A 407 -2.82 15.10 -30.97
C GLY A 407 -3.32 16.13 -29.94
N PHE A 408 -4.23 15.71 -29.06
CA PHE A 408 -4.69 16.54 -27.95
C PHE A 408 -3.54 16.91 -27.00
N TYR A 409 -2.67 15.96 -26.67
CA TYR A 409 -1.51 16.22 -25.83
C TYR A 409 -0.56 17.24 -26.45
N CYS A 410 -0.28 17.13 -27.75
CA CYS A 410 0.51 18.12 -28.47
C CYS A 410 -0.09 19.53 -28.38
N ASP A 411 -1.42 19.64 -28.46
CA ASP A 411 -2.08 20.94 -28.41
C ASP A 411 -2.02 21.57 -27.02
N ILE A 412 -2.26 20.82 -25.96
CA ILE A 412 -2.15 21.36 -24.58
C ILE A 412 -0.72 21.71 -24.19
N THR A 413 0.26 20.97 -24.70
CA THR A 413 1.70 21.25 -24.39
C THR A 413 2.22 22.52 -25.06
N LYS A 414 1.55 23.04 -26.11
CA LYS A 414 1.93 24.34 -26.70
C LYS A 414 1.70 25.50 -25.73
N THR A 415 0.76 25.36 -24.81
CA THR A 415 0.45 26.38 -23.78
C THR A 415 1.25 26.20 -22.49
N LEU A 416 1.87 25.02 -22.29
CA LEU A 416 2.68 24.77 -21.11
C LEU A 416 3.92 25.69 -21.07
N PRO A 417 4.19 26.35 -19.93
CA PRO A 417 5.39 27.10 -19.73
C PRO A 417 6.65 26.25 -19.89
N ARG A 418 7.65 26.76 -20.60
CA ARG A 418 8.92 26.07 -20.77
C ARG A 418 9.77 26.21 -19.51
N LYS A 419 10.11 25.09 -18.86
CA LYS A 419 10.93 25.04 -17.66
C LYS A 419 12.25 24.32 -17.94
N LYS A 420 13.37 24.90 -17.49
CA LYS A 420 14.72 24.35 -17.73
C LYS A 420 14.94 23.01 -17.02
N ASN A 421 14.35 22.79 -15.84
CA ASN A 421 14.53 21.57 -15.01
C ASN A 421 13.42 20.54 -15.22
N ARG A 422 12.78 20.52 -16.39
CA ARG A 422 11.65 19.63 -16.67
C ARG A 422 12.10 18.18 -16.78
N VAL A 423 11.39 17.27 -16.07
CA VAL A 423 11.58 15.83 -16.20
C VAL A 423 10.92 15.37 -17.49
N ILE A 424 11.70 14.80 -18.43
CA ILE A 424 11.22 14.44 -19.78
C ILE A 424 11.09 12.93 -20.01
N HIS A 425 11.49 12.10 -19.04
CA HIS A 425 11.52 10.65 -19.21
C HIS A 425 10.17 10.07 -19.61
N ASP A 426 9.11 10.39 -18.88
CA ASP A 426 7.75 9.90 -19.17
C ASP A 426 7.20 10.45 -20.49
N GLN A 427 7.58 11.68 -20.86
CA GLN A 427 7.23 12.22 -22.17
C GLN A 427 7.89 11.44 -23.30
N LEU A 428 9.16 11.09 -23.17
CA LEU A 428 9.87 10.28 -24.16
C LEU A 428 9.28 8.86 -24.24
N GLU A 429 8.92 8.26 -23.11
CA GLU A 429 8.24 6.97 -23.08
C GLU A 429 6.89 7.04 -23.80
N TYR A 430 6.10 8.10 -23.57
CA TYR A 430 4.83 8.30 -24.27
C TYR A 430 5.04 8.51 -25.77
N LEU A 431 6.04 9.31 -26.18
CA LEU A 431 6.40 9.47 -27.59
C LEU A 431 6.72 8.12 -28.25
N GLN A 432 7.52 7.27 -27.60
CA GLN A 432 7.86 5.94 -28.15
C GLN A 432 6.59 5.11 -28.45
N LYS A 433 5.58 5.18 -27.61
CA LYS A 433 4.28 4.51 -27.86
C LYS A 433 3.56 5.10 -29.08
N CYS A 434 3.76 6.40 -29.37
CA CYS A 434 3.07 7.13 -30.42
C CYS A 434 3.77 7.07 -31.80
N ILE A 435 5.06 6.80 -31.86
CA ILE A 435 5.89 6.85 -33.10
C ILE A 435 5.30 5.98 -34.20
N SER A 436 4.86 4.77 -33.89
CA SER A 436 4.32 3.84 -34.89
C SER A 436 3.10 4.38 -35.63
N LYS A 437 2.31 5.26 -34.98
CA LYS A 437 1.06 5.79 -35.51
C LYS A 437 1.16 7.23 -35.99
N TYR A 438 2.03 8.03 -35.36
CA TYR A 438 2.12 9.47 -35.60
C TYR A 438 3.57 9.96 -35.70
N PRO A 439 4.45 9.40 -36.56
CA PRO A 439 5.87 9.74 -36.58
C PRO A 439 6.13 11.21 -36.85
N GLU A 440 5.44 11.84 -37.83
CA GLU A 440 5.59 13.28 -38.15
C GLU A 440 5.19 14.17 -36.97
N LYS A 441 4.09 13.84 -36.27
CA LYS A 441 3.68 14.63 -35.09
C LYS A 441 4.66 14.46 -33.93
N CYS A 442 5.27 13.28 -33.78
CA CYS A 442 6.30 13.04 -32.78
C CYS A 442 7.57 13.87 -33.10
N CYS A 443 7.94 13.95 -34.38
CA CYS A 443 9.04 14.81 -34.83
C CYS A 443 8.80 16.28 -34.44
N ARG A 444 7.67 16.86 -34.91
CA ARG A 444 7.29 18.23 -34.58
C ARG A 444 7.19 18.50 -33.09
N PHE A 445 6.67 17.53 -32.31
CA PHE A 445 6.61 17.67 -30.88
C PHE A 445 8.01 17.84 -30.24
N ILE A 446 8.99 17.03 -30.63
CA ILE A 446 10.37 17.13 -30.12
C ILE A 446 11.00 18.47 -30.48
N LEU A 447 10.81 18.92 -31.72
CA LEU A 447 11.29 20.22 -32.20
C LEU A 447 10.67 21.37 -31.39
N ASP A 448 9.35 21.36 -31.23
CA ASP A 448 8.62 22.39 -30.48
C ASP A 448 9.00 22.42 -29.00
N GLN A 449 9.31 21.29 -28.40
CA GLN A 449 9.68 21.19 -26.98
C GLN A 449 11.12 21.61 -26.68
N LYS A 450 11.98 21.72 -27.70
CA LYS A 450 13.38 22.15 -27.60
C LYS A 450 14.14 21.43 -26.46
N TYR A 451 14.07 20.10 -26.44
CA TYR A 451 14.72 19.30 -25.39
C TYR A 451 16.23 19.53 -25.30
N SER A 452 16.87 19.99 -26.38
CA SER A 452 18.27 20.35 -26.39
C SER A 452 18.63 21.57 -25.50
N GLU A 453 17.62 22.38 -25.12
CA GLU A 453 17.82 23.56 -24.25
C GLU A 453 17.61 23.24 -22.75
N ILE A 454 17.29 21.98 -22.37
CA ILE A 454 17.07 21.57 -20.98
C ILE A 454 18.43 21.35 -20.30
N GLU A 455 18.70 22.15 -19.25
CA GLU A 455 19.96 22.08 -18.51
C GLU A 455 19.99 20.87 -17.54
N GLY A 456 21.16 20.24 -17.40
CA GLY A 456 21.48 19.37 -16.25
C GLY A 456 21.14 17.88 -16.37
N GLN A 457 20.67 17.38 -17.52
CA GLN A 457 20.30 15.97 -17.69
C GLN A 457 21.20 15.24 -18.71
N TRP A 458 22.42 14.89 -18.32
CA TRP A 458 23.39 14.15 -19.15
C TRP A 458 22.84 12.86 -19.79
N ASN A 459 21.90 12.19 -19.10
CA ASN A 459 21.24 10.99 -19.62
C ASN A 459 20.06 11.30 -20.55
N ALA A 460 19.45 12.48 -20.42
CA ALA A 460 18.29 12.87 -21.22
C ALA A 460 18.63 13.04 -22.71
N ASP A 461 19.82 13.58 -23.02
CA ASP A 461 20.26 13.73 -24.42
C ASP A 461 20.34 12.39 -25.14
N ASN A 462 20.82 11.33 -24.47
CA ASN A 462 20.89 10.00 -25.04
C ASN A 462 19.51 9.38 -25.29
N ASP A 463 18.55 9.62 -24.39
CA ASP A 463 17.20 9.12 -24.54
C ASP A 463 16.43 9.88 -25.63
N VAL A 464 16.60 11.20 -25.72
CA VAL A 464 16.06 12.02 -26.83
C VAL A 464 16.59 11.52 -28.16
N VAL A 465 17.91 11.32 -28.27
CA VAL A 465 18.54 10.81 -29.49
C VAL A 465 18.00 9.43 -29.89
N ARG A 466 17.82 8.53 -28.95
CA ARG A 466 17.22 7.20 -29.24
C ARG A 466 15.80 7.33 -29.79
N VAL A 467 15.00 8.22 -29.23
CA VAL A 467 13.64 8.48 -29.74
C VAL A 467 13.67 9.11 -31.12
N LEU A 468 14.58 10.07 -31.37
CA LEU A 468 14.78 10.67 -32.70
C LEU A 468 15.18 9.63 -33.75
N LEU A 469 16.07 8.68 -33.43
CA LEU A 469 16.45 7.58 -34.30
C LEU A 469 15.26 6.67 -34.65
N GLN A 470 14.39 6.40 -33.70
CA GLN A 470 13.16 5.62 -33.96
C GLN A 470 12.21 6.39 -34.89
N ILE A 471 12.04 7.71 -34.66
CA ILE A 471 11.21 8.55 -35.51
C ILE A 471 11.81 8.62 -36.93
N TYR A 472 13.10 8.86 -37.06
CA TYR A 472 13.84 8.88 -38.33
C TYR A 472 13.61 7.60 -39.13
N ASN A 473 13.78 6.43 -38.50
CA ASN A 473 13.57 5.15 -39.16
C ASN A 473 12.13 4.98 -39.69
N LYS A 474 11.14 5.48 -38.96
CA LYS A 474 9.73 5.43 -39.37
C LYS A 474 9.40 6.42 -40.48
N LEU A 475 9.93 7.64 -40.43
CA LEU A 475 9.74 8.65 -41.48
C LEU A 475 10.39 8.23 -42.78
N ARG A 476 11.60 7.62 -42.72
CA ARG A 476 12.29 7.07 -43.89
C ARG A 476 11.45 5.98 -44.61
N GLU A 477 10.68 5.19 -43.87
CA GLU A 477 9.76 4.22 -44.47
C GLU A 477 8.62 4.91 -45.25
N ASN A 478 8.22 6.13 -44.87
CA ASN A 478 7.10 6.88 -45.42
C ASN A 478 7.49 7.96 -46.44
N VAL A 479 8.80 8.15 -46.67
CA VAL A 479 9.35 9.14 -47.63
C VAL A 479 8.90 10.59 -47.30
N ASP A 480 9.02 11.01 -46.04
CA ASP A 480 8.80 12.39 -45.61
C ASP A 480 10.13 13.15 -45.53
N ASP A 481 10.53 13.77 -46.64
CA ASP A 481 11.83 14.42 -46.78
C ASP A 481 11.97 15.69 -45.91
N GLU A 482 10.88 16.41 -45.59
CA GLU A 482 10.93 17.63 -44.78
C GLU A 482 11.24 17.29 -43.30
N SER A 483 10.47 16.41 -42.71
CA SER A 483 10.72 15.99 -41.33
C SER A 483 12.04 15.23 -41.15
N ILE A 484 12.51 14.51 -42.18
CA ILE A 484 13.80 13.86 -42.16
C ILE A 484 14.94 14.91 -42.08
N ASN A 485 14.87 15.98 -42.89
CA ASN A 485 15.88 17.05 -42.87
C ASN A 485 15.91 17.75 -41.51
N GLU A 486 14.75 18.05 -40.92
CA GLU A 486 14.67 18.66 -39.58
C GLU A 486 15.33 17.76 -38.48
N ILE A 487 15.15 16.42 -38.56
CA ILE A 487 15.82 15.49 -37.65
C ILE A 487 17.34 15.46 -37.90
N MET A 488 17.79 15.52 -39.16
CA MET A 488 19.19 15.53 -39.47
C MET A 488 19.89 16.80 -38.93
N ASP A 489 19.24 17.95 -39.00
CA ASP A 489 19.74 19.20 -38.41
C ASP A 489 19.87 19.05 -36.87
N LEU A 490 18.93 18.37 -36.20
CA LEU A 490 19.06 18.06 -34.77
C LEU A 490 20.22 17.09 -34.47
N PHE A 491 20.43 16.08 -35.30
CA PHE A 491 21.58 15.17 -35.14
C PHE A 491 22.90 15.92 -35.26
N ASP A 492 23.04 16.86 -36.22
CA ASP A 492 24.22 17.68 -36.36
C ASP A 492 24.47 18.52 -35.09
N ASP A 493 23.42 19.07 -34.47
CA ASP A 493 23.48 19.78 -33.19
C ASP A 493 24.01 18.89 -32.05
N TYR A 494 23.48 17.65 -31.93
CA TYR A 494 23.93 16.69 -30.94
C TYR A 494 25.37 16.19 -31.18
N ILE A 495 25.77 16.00 -32.45
CA ILE A 495 27.14 15.67 -32.83
C ILE A 495 28.08 16.80 -32.42
N TYR A 496 27.73 18.05 -32.74
CA TYR A 496 28.50 19.22 -32.34
C TYR A 496 28.74 19.33 -30.85
N ARG A 497 27.74 18.89 -30.04
CA ARG A 497 27.82 18.82 -28.57
C ARG A 497 28.60 17.59 -28.07
N GLY A 498 29.07 16.71 -28.95
CA GLY A 498 29.86 15.52 -28.60
C GLY A 498 29.01 14.33 -28.12
N ASN A 499 27.73 14.22 -28.54
CA ASN A 499 26.91 13.10 -28.17
C ASN A 499 27.35 11.80 -28.87
N SER A 500 27.88 10.85 -28.09
CA SER A 500 28.43 9.59 -28.60
C SER A 500 27.37 8.68 -29.21
N VAL A 501 26.13 8.71 -28.75
CA VAL A 501 25.04 7.87 -29.28
C VAL A 501 24.68 8.24 -30.70
N VAL A 502 24.66 9.54 -31.02
CA VAL A 502 24.45 10.02 -32.40
C VAL A 502 25.64 9.66 -33.28
N MET A 503 26.86 9.88 -32.80
CA MET A 503 28.06 9.53 -33.56
C MET A 503 28.13 8.06 -33.92
N ASP A 504 27.82 7.17 -32.99
CA ASP A 504 27.73 5.73 -33.21
C ASP A 504 26.62 5.34 -34.18
N ALA A 505 25.46 6.02 -34.11
CA ALA A 505 24.33 5.74 -34.99
C ALA A 505 24.59 6.20 -36.43
N VAL A 506 25.07 7.40 -36.61
CA VAL A 506 25.45 7.95 -37.94
C VAL A 506 26.60 7.16 -38.58
N GLY A 507 27.58 6.73 -37.78
CA GLY A 507 28.65 5.83 -38.22
C GLY A 507 28.17 4.46 -38.73
N LYS A 508 27.01 3.99 -38.31
CA LYS A 508 26.36 2.74 -38.77
C LYS A 508 25.42 2.96 -39.98
N MET A 509 25.04 4.19 -40.28
CA MET A 509 24.17 4.53 -41.43
C MET A 509 24.96 4.70 -42.74
N ASN A 510 26.28 4.93 -42.65
CA ASN A 510 27.23 4.94 -43.75
C ASN A 510 27.87 3.57 -43.95
#